data_8a802961f413fc88342ddaf9c1cee5d6
#
_entry.id   8a802961f413fc88342ddaf9c1cee5d6
#
_cell.length_a   1.000
_cell.length_b   1.000
_cell.length_c   1.000
_cell.angle_alpha   90.00
_cell.angle_beta   90.00
_cell.angle_gamma   90.00
#
_symmetry.space_group_name_H-M   'P 1'
#
loop_
_entity.id
_entity.type
_entity.pdbx_description
1 polymer ?
#
loop_
_entity_poly.entity_id
_entity_poly.type
_entity_poly.pdbx_seq_one_letter_code
_entity_poly.pdbx_strand_id
1 'polypeptide(L)'
;MNTKNFTRIAMIAAIYTAICFVPGLSMIAFGQIQVRIAEALTLLPLLDKRAIAGVTLGCFLTNLLGAMLGINPTGFIDAIVGTLATFLAAVCTYRLRNVKTADIPVLSILMPVIFNFFIVGAELAVLFMPDNMIVGTLINGSYVAIGELIAVIAGWFMIKALEKTDLFDKSVLS
;
A
#
# COMPACT_ATOMS: atom_id res chain seq x y z
N MET A 1 4.92 -15.67 -19.39
CA MET A 1 4.41 -14.32 -19.01
C MET A 1 4.76 -13.39 -20.16
N ASN A 2 3.80 -12.61 -20.68
CA ASN A 2 4.05 -11.71 -21.82
C ASN A 2 4.94 -10.54 -21.35
N THR A 3 5.93 -10.13 -22.14
CA THR A 3 6.89 -9.05 -21.85
C THR A 3 6.19 -7.75 -21.40
N LYS A 4 5.05 -7.40 -22.03
CA LYS A 4 4.24 -6.24 -21.63
C LYS A 4 3.73 -6.30 -20.19
N ASN A 5 3.36 -7.50 -19.71
CA ASN A 5 2.87 -7.68 -18.34
C ASN A 5 4.01 -7.53 -17.33
N PHE A 6 5.17 -8.08 -17.66
CA PHE A 6 6.37 -7.94 -16.82
C PHE A 6 6.80 -6.48 -16.69
N THR A 7 6.82 -5.74 -17.82
CA THR A 7 7.17 -4.31 -17.81
C THR A 7 6.23 -3.48 -16.94
N ARG A 8 4.91 -3.76 -17.00
CA ARG A 8 3.94 -3.05 -16.13
C ARG A 8 4.19 -3.31 -14.65
N ILE A 9 4.41 -4.57 -14.26
CA ILE A 9 4.69 -4.94 -12.87
C ILE A 9 5.97 -4.25 -12.39
N ALA A 10 7.04 -4.33 -13.18
CA ALA A 10 8.33 -3.72 -12.85
C ALA A 10 8.23 -2.18 -12.75
N MET A 11 7.47 -1.55 -13.64
CA MET A 11 7.26 -0.10 -13.63
C MET A 11 6.48 0.35 -12.39
N ILE A 12 5.41 -0.36 -12.02
CA ILE A 12 4.64 -0.04 -10.80
C ILE A 12 5.55 -0.20 -9.56
N ALA A 13 6.31 -1.30 -9.47
CA ALA A 13 7.22 -1.53 -8.37
C ALA A 13 8.32 -0.44 -8.29
N ALA A 14 8.90 -0.05 -9.43
CA ALA A 14 9.91 0.98 -9.49
C ALA A 14 9.37 2.36 -9.06
N ILE A 15 8.18 2.74 -9.53
CA ILE A 15 7.53 4.00 -9.14
C ILE A 15 7.21 4.00 -7.65
N TYR A 16 6.63 2.90 -7.12
CA TYR A 16 6.34 2.77 -5.70
C TYR A 16 7.59 2.98 -4.86
N THR A 17 8.66 2.23 -5.18
CA THR A 17 9.94 2.33 -4.47
C THR A 17 10.53 3.74 -4.59
N ALA A 18 10.58 4.31 -5.81
CA ALA A 18 11.14 5.63 -6.04
C ALA A 18 10.45 6.72 -5.22
N ILE A 19 9.11 6.71 -5.14
CA ILE A 19 8.33 7.69 -4.35
C ILE A 19 8.73 7.64 -2.87
N CYS A 20 8.93 6.44 -2.31
CA CYS A 20 9.30 6.28 -0.90
C CYS A 20 10.71 6.82 -0.58
N PHE A 21 11.60 6.90 -1.57
CA PHE A 21 12.97 7.39 -1.39
C PHE A 21 13.18 8.83 -1.85
N VAL A 22 12.13 9.54 -2.28
CA VAL A 22 12.26 10.99 -2.55
C VAL A 22 12.61 11.71 -1.24
N PRO A 23 13.65 12.54 -1.22
CA PRO A 23 14.00 13.34 -0.05
C PRO A 23 12.80 14.15 0.47
N GLY A 24 12.57 14.14 1.78
CA GLY A 24 11.40 14.73 2.41
C GLY A 24 10.22 13.75 2.52
N LEU A 25 9.87 13.00 1.47
CA LEU A 25 8.85 11.96 1.56
C LEU A 25 9.35 10.75 2.35
N SER A 26 10.62 10.40 2.26
CA SER A 26 11.22 9.31 3.05
C SER A 26 11.13 9.55 4.55
N MET A 27 11.25 10.79 5.01
CA MET A 27 11.14 11.13 6.43
C MET A 27 9.75 10.84 7.00
N ILE A 28 8.69 11.04 6.22
CA ILE A 28 7.32 10.72 6.62
C ILE A 28 6.92 9.28 6.31
N ALA A 29 7.52 8.67 5.29
CA ALA A 29 7.28 7.29 4.91
C ALA A 29 7.80 6.28 5.94
N PHE A 30 8.85 6.62 6.66
CA PHE A 30 9.48 5.80 7.71
C PHE A 30 9.38 6.44 9.11
N GLY A 31 8.52 7.46 9.29
CA GLY A 31 8.28 8.12 10.57
C GLY A 31 7.31 7.36 11.48
N GLN A 32 7.04 7.91 12.68
CA GLN A 32 6.07 7.32 13.64
C GLN A 32 4.64 7.27 13.07
N ILE A 33 4.23 8.31 12.35
CA ILE A 33 3.02 8.27 11.53
C ILE A 33 3.50 8.00 10.11
N GLN A 34 3.44 6.73 9.71
CA GLN A 34 3.92 6.30 8.39
C GLN A 34 2.97 6.77 7.28
N VAL A 35 3.15 7.98 6.79
CA VAL A 35 2.44 8.46 5.59
C VAL A 35 3.22 8.05 4.36
N ARG A 36 2.96 6.86 3.85
CA ARG A 36 3.56 6.36 2.60
C ARG A 36 2.70 6.79 1.41
N ILE A 37 3.05 7.89 0.76
CA ILE A 37 2.33 8.35 -0.45
C ILE A 37 2.31 7.28 -1.54
N ALA A 38 3.32 6.41 -1.60
CA ALA A 38 3.36 5.28 -2.51
C ALA A 38 2.20 4.29 -2.30
N GLU A 39 1.59 4.24 -1.10
CA GLU A 39 0.39 3.43 -0.84
C GLU A 39 -0.84 3.90 -1.64
N ALA A 40 -0.83 5.10 -2.20
CA ALA A 40 -1.81 5.51 -3.20
C ALA A 40 -1.89 4.55 -4.39
N LEU A 41 -0.75 3.91 -4.75
CA LEU A 41 -0.66 2.93 -5.83
C LEU A 41 -1.34 1.60 -5.48
N THR A 42 -1.63 1.32 -4.20
CA THR A 42 -2.36 0.11 -3.77
C THR A 42 -3.81 0.08 -4.25
N LEU A 43 -4.31 1.19 -4.78
CA LEU A 43 -5.61 1.26 -5.45
C LEU A 43 -5.54 0.91 -6.95
N LEU A 44 -4.36 0.81 -7.57
CA LEU A 44 -4.22 0.39 -8.98
C LEU A 44 -4.85 -0.98 -9.30
N PRO A 45 -4.94 -1.95 -8.36
CA PRO A 45 -5.70 -3.18 -8.56
C PRO A 45 -7.18 -2.96 -8.92
N LEU A 46 -7.77 -1.81 -8.62
CA LEU A 46 -9.11 -1.45 -9.13
C LEU A 46 -9.16 -1.45 -10.65
N LEU A 47 -8.06 -1.08 -11.33
CA LEU A 47 -7.94 -0.95 -12.77
C LEU A 47 -7.29 -2.15 -13.45
N ASP A 48 -6.27 -2.75 -12.82
CA ASP A 48 -5.48 -3.84 -13.42
C ASP A 48 -5.04 -4.86 -12.36
N LYS A 49 -5.43 -6.12 -12.53
CA LYS A 49 -5.02 -7.24 -11.65
C LYS A 49 -3.49 -7.37 -11.52
N ARG A 50 -2.73 -6.97 -12.55
CA ARG A 50 -1.26 -7.05 -12.56
C ARG A 50 -0.63 -6.08 -11.55
N ALA A 51 -1.35 -5.03 -11.19
CA ALA A 51 -0.92 -4.08 -10.17
C ALA A 51 -0.74 -4.74 -8.81
N ILE A 52 -1.45 -5.85 -8.50
CA ILE A 52 -1.26 -6.61 -7.26
C ILE A 52 0.23 -6.99 -7.12
N ALA A 53 0.79 -7.63 -8.15
CA ALA A 53 2.20 -8.02 -8.12
C ALA A 53 3.15 -6.81 -8.11
N GLY A 54 2.78 -5.73 -8.82
CA GLY A 54 3.58 -4.50 -8.88
C GLY A 54 3.70 -3.81 -7.52
N VAL A 55 2.59 -3.56 -6.83
CA VAL A 55 2.60 -2.89 -5.52
C VAL A 55 3.20 -3.77 -4.44
N THR A 56 2.95 -5.09 -4.49
CA THR A 56 3.57 -6.04 -3.56
C THR A 56 5.09 -6.05 -3.69
N LEU A 57 5.60 -6.13 -4.92
CA LEU A 57 7.04 -6.08 -5.18
C LEU A 57 7.63 -4.71 -4.79
N GLY A 58 6.92 -3.61 -5.08
CA GLY A 58 7.33 -2.27 -4.70
C GLY A 58 7.44 -2.10 -3.18
N CYS A 59 6.45 -2.58 -2.43
CA CYS A 59 6.47 -2.56 -0.97
C CYS A 59 7.64 -3.40 -0.43
N PHE A 60 7.84 -4.60 -0.96
CA PHE A 60 8.96 -5.45 -0.56
C PHE A 60 10.31 -4.77 -0.79
N LEU A 61 10.54 -4.22 -1.98
CA LEU A 61 11.79 -3.54 -2.31
C LEU A 61 12.00 -2.30 -1.44
N THR A 62 10.96 -1.53 -1.19
CA THR A 62 11.01 -0.35 -0.33
C THR A 62 11.44 -0.71 1.09
N ASN A 63 10.79 -1.69 1.69
CA ASN A 63 11.06 -2.09 3.06
C ASN A 63 12.44 -2.76 3.18
N LEU A 64 12.82 -3.59 2.19
CA LEU A 64 14.14 -4.21 2.14
C LEU A 64 15.26 -3.17 2.02
N LEU A 65 15.14 -2.24 1.09
CA LEU A 65 16.13 -1.17 0.91
C LEU A 65 16.15 -0.23 2.12
N GLY A 66 14.98 0.12 2.68
CA GLY A 66 14.88 0.92 3.89
C GLY A 66 15.59 0.28 5.08
N ALA A 67 15.46 -1.04 5.25
CA ALA A 67 16.17 -1.81 6.26
C ALA A 67 17.69 -1.84 6.01
N MET A 68 18.11 -2.08 4.76
CA MET A 68 19.54 -2.08 4.39
C MET A 68 20.22 -0.72 4.59
N LEU A 69 19.49 0.37 4.39
CA LEU A 69 19.98 1.74 4.59
C LEU A 69 19.84 2.21 6.05
N GLY A 70 19.24 1.41 6.93
CA GLY A 70 19.04 1.75 8.34
C GLY A 70 18.02 2.85 8.59
N ILE A 71 17.15 3.16 7.61
CA ILE A 71 16.12 4.20 7.75
C ILE A 71 14.75 3.65 8.12
N ASN A 72 14.51 2.34 7.94
CA ASN A 72 13.29 1.68 8.38
C ASN A 72 13.44 1.22 9.84
N PRO A 73 12.68 1.78 10.81
CA PRO A 73 12.83 1.45 12.23
C PRO A 73 12.41 0.00 12.56
N THR A 74 11.58 -0.63 11.73
CA THR A 74 11.15 -2.02 11.89
C THR A 74 12.12 -3.03 11.26
N GLY A 75 13.13 -2.51 10.55
CA GLY A 75 14.17 -3.33 9.92
C GLY A 75 13.63 -4.29 8.86
N PHE A 76 14.17 -5.51 8.83
CA PHE A 76 13.81 -6.53 7.83
C PHE A 76 12.45 -7.19 8.07
N ILE A 77 11.86 -7.02 9.26
CA ILE A 77 10.57 -7.64 9.60
C ILE A 77 9.46 -7.05 8.71
N ASP A 78 9.45 -5.74 8.52
CA ASP A 78 8.49 -5.04 7.66
C ASP A 78 8.63 -5.43 6.17
N ALA A 79 9.81 -5.89 5.73
CA ALA A 79 9.96 -6.41 4.37
C ALA A 79 9.10 -7.68 4.15
N ILE A 80 8.76 -8.41 5.21
CA ILE A 80 7.89 -9.59 5.14
C ILE A 80 6.47 -9.22 5.56
N VAL A 81 6.30 -8.63 6.75
CA VAL A 81 4.97 -8.38 7.34
C VAL A 81 4.24 -7.27 6.61
N GLY A 82 4.87 -6.13 6.35
CA GLY A 82 4.28 -5.03 5.58
C GLY A 82 3.98 -5.43 4.13
N THR A 83 4.87 -6.24 3.51
CA THR A 83 4.62 -6.78 2.17
C THR A 83 3.41 -7.72 2.14
N LEU A 84 3.24 -8.56 3.17
CA LEU A 84 2.07 -9.43 3.29
C LEU A 84 0.79 -8.61 3.45
N ALA A 85 0.82 -7.55 4.27
CA ALA A 85 -0.32 -6.64 4.45
C ALA A 85 -0.71 -5.99 3.11
N THR A 86 0.25 -5.41 2.38
CA THR A 86 0.04 -4.81 1.06
C THR A 86 -0.49 -5.82 0.04
N PHE A 87 0.03 -7.05 0.02
CA PHE A 87 -0.45 -8.10 -0.87
C PHE A 87 -1.91 -8.46 -0.60
N LEU A 88 -2.28 -8.71 0.66
CA LEU A 88 -3.64 -9.07 1.04
C LEU A 88 -4.61 -7.91 0.75
N ALA A 89 -4.21 -6.67 1.08
CA ALA A 89 -4.97 -5.47 0.76
C ALA A 89 -5.22 -5.37 -0.75
N ALA A 90 -4.19 -5.48 -1.58
CA ALA A 90 -4.27 -5.39 -3.04
C ALA A 90 -5.17 -6.48 -3.65
N VAL A 91 -5.09 -7.72 -3.13
CA VAL A 91 -5.98 -8.83 -3.56
C VAL A 91 -7.43 -8.52 -3.21
N CYS A 92 -7.70 -8.04 -1.99
CA CYS A 92 -9.05 -7.70 -1.56
C CYS A 92 -9.59 -6.48 -2.31
N THR A 93 -8.76 -5.44 -2.53
CA THR A 93 -9.10 -4.28 -3.38
C THR A 93 -9.55 -4.74 -4.77
N TYR A 94 -8.81 -5.63 -5.41
CA TYR A 94 -9.19 -6.17 -6.72
C TYR A 94 -10.49 -7.00 -6.67
N ARG A 95 -10.65 -7.87 -5.67
CA ARG A 95 -11.82 -8.74 -5.57
C ARG A 95 -13.12 -7.99 -5.28
N LEU A 96 -13.02 -6.93 -4.48
CA LEU A 96 -14.17 -6.14 -4.03
C LEU A 96 -14.48 -4.96 -4.96
N ARG A 97 -13.72 -4.73 -6.04
CA ARG A 97 -13.84 -3.55 -6.91
C ARG A 97 -15.24 -3.33 -7.49
N ASN A 98 -16.02 -4.40 -7.64
CA ASN A 98 -17.39 -4.33 -8.16
C ASN A 98 -18.44 -4.09 -7.07
N VAL A 99 -18.06 -4.13 -5.78
CA VAL A 99 -18.94 -3.81 -4.66
C VAL A 99 -18.92 -2.29 -4.46
N LYS A 100 -19.91 -1.62 -5.03
CA LYS A 100 -20.00 -0.14 -5.06
C LYS A 100 -21.12 0.35 -4.15
N THR A 101 -20.86 1.47 -3.46
CA THR A 101 -21.86 2.25 -2.72
C THR A 101 -21.89 3.64 -3.36
N ALA A 102 -23.01 4.06 -3.93
CA ALA A 102 -23.13 5.31 -4.70
C ALA A 102 -22.02 5.48 -5.75
N ASP A 103 -21.77 4.42 -6.56
CA ASP A 103 -20.76 4.34 -7.62
C ASP A 103 -19.29 4.41 -7.16
N ILE A 104 -19.06 4.38 -5.85
CA ILE A 104 -17.72 4.38 -5.27
C ILE A 104 -17.45 3.00 -4.64
N PRO A 105 -16.33 2.31 -4.96
CA PRO A 105 -15.96 1.04 -4.34
C PRO A 105 -15.32 1.28 -2.96
N VAL A 106 -16.09 1.87 -2.02
CA VAL A 106 -15.60 2.30 -0.70
C VAL A 106 -14.89 1.18 0.04
N LEU A 107 -15.48 -0.03 0.03
CA LEU A 107 -14.91 -1.18 0.71
C LEU A 107 -13.53 -1.54 0.12
N SER A 108 -13.38 -1.52 -1.20
CA SER A 108 -12.09 -1.76 -1.87
C SER A 108 -11.04 -0.71 -1.50
N ILE A 109 -11.44 0.56 -1.45
CA ILE A 109 -10.55 1.68 -1.12
C ILE A 109 -10.05 1.57 0.32
N LEU A 110 -10.86 1.03 1.23
CA LEU A 110 -10.51 0.88 2.64
C LEU A 110 -9.66 -0.37 2.93
N MET A 111 -9.49 -1.30 1.99
CA MET A 111 -8.72 -2.53 2.24
C MET A 111 -7.26 -2.26 2.67
N PRO A 112 -6.49 -1.34 2.05
CA PRO A 112 -5.16 -0.99 2.54
C PRO A 112 -5.18 -0.51 3.99
N VAL A 113 -6.12 0.36 4.34
CA VAL A 113 -6.27 0.88 5.71
C VAL A 113 -6.52 -0.25 6.71
N ILE A 114 -7.45 -1.15 6.40
CA ILE A 114 -7.85 -2.25 7.29
C ILE A 114 -6.70 -3.24 7.49
N PHE A 115 -6.06 -3.69 6.42
CA PHE A 115 -4.98 -4.67 6.53
C PHE A 115 -3.76 -4.10 7.23
N ASN A 116 -3.36 -2.87 6.91
CA ASN A 116 -2.22 -2.24 7.57
C ASN A 116 -2.51 -1.90 9.03
N PHE A 117 -3.74 -1.47 9.37
CA PHE A 117 -4.15 -1.27 10.76
C PHE A 117 -3.88 -2.52 11.61
N PHE A 118 -4.33 -3.68 11.18
CA PHE A 118 -4.20 -4.90 11.97
C PHE A 118 -2.82 -5.54 11.86
N ILE A 119 -2.28 -5.69 10.65
CA ILE A 119 -1.05 -6.46 10.42
C ILE A 119 0.18 -5.64 10.80
N VAL A 120 0.32 -4.43 10.25
CA VAL A 120 1.44 -3.54 10.58
C VAL A 120 1.30 -2.98 11.99
N GLY A 121 0.06 -2.68 12.43
CA GLY A 121 -0.20 -2.29 13.82
C GLY A 121 0.22 -3.36 14.82
N ALA A 122 -0.02 -4.64 14.54
CA ALA A 122 0.44 -5.75 15.38
C ALA A 122 1.96 -5.93 15.34
N GLU A 123 2.58 -5.79 14.16
CA GLU A 123 4.04 -5.79 14.02
C GLU A 123 4.69 -4.73 14.91
N LEU A 124 4.21 -3.49 14.83
CA LEU A 124 4.71 -2.39 15.65
C LEU A 124 4.47 -2.61 17.15
N ALA A 125 3.34 -3.25 17.52
CA ALA A 125 3.08 -3.60 18.90
C ALA A 125 4.11 -4.62 19.42
N VAL A 126 4.43 -5.65 18.65
CA VAL A 126 5.46 -6.64 19.02
C VAL A 126 6.82 -5.99 19.22
N LEU A 127 7.17 -5.02 18.39
CA LEU A 127 8.49 -4.38 18.41
C LEU A 127 8.62 -3.30 19.48
N PHE A 128 7.57 -2.52 19.72
CA PHE A 128 7.65 -1.32 20.56
C PHE A 128 6.80 -1.35 21.83
N MET A 129 5.81 -2.26 21.92
CA MET A 129 4.90 -2.38 23.06
C MET A 129 4.61 -3.85 23.43
N PRO A 130 5.64 -4.70 23.63
CA PRO A 130 5.47 -6.16 23.79
C PRO A 130 4.65 -6.53 25.02
N ASP A 131 4.68 -5.69 26.07
CA ASP A 131 3.99 -5.97 27.34
C ASP A 131 2.45 -5.82 27.22
N ASN A 132 1.95 -5.11 26.21
CA ASN A 132 0.52 -4.92 26.01
C ASN A 132 0.15 -4.92 24.52
N MET A 133 0.17 -6.11 23.92
CA MET A 133 -0.04 -6.34 22.49
C MET A 133 -1.36 -5.75 21.96
N ILE A 134 -2.45 -5.88 22.71
CA ILE A 134 -3.77 -5.39 22.27
C ILE A 134 -3.76 -3.87 22.17
N VAL A 135 -3.37 -3.21 23.27
CA VAL A 135 -3.31 -1.74 23.29
C VAL A 135 -2.27 -1.22 22.30
N GLY A 136 -1.10 -1.88 22.22
CA GLY A 136 -0.06 -1.57 21.24
C GLY A 136 -0.56 -1.63 19.81
N THR A 137 -1.30 -2.69 19.45
CA THR A 137 -1.88 -2.84 18.11
C THR A 137 -2.90 -1.73 17.81
N LEU A 138 -3.77 -1.41 18.77
CA LEU A 138 -4.77 -0.36 18.59
C LEU A 138 -4.13 1.03 18.40
N ILE A 139 -3.12 1.36 19.23
CA ILE A 139 -2.43 2.65 19.15
C ILE A 139 -1.64 2.76 17.85
N ASN A 140 -0.72 1.82 17.60
CA ASN A 140 0.14 1.87 16.41
C ASN A 140 -0.69 1.71 15.13
N GLY A 141 -1.66 0.79 15.12
CA GLY A 141 -2.58 0.61 14.01
C GLY A 141 -3.37 1.87 13.68
N SER A 142 -3.76 2.67 14.70
CA SER A 142 -4.44 3.95 14.47
C SER A 142 -3.52 4.96 13.78
N TYR A 143 -2.25 5.05 14.17
CA TYR A 143 -1.27 5.91 13.49
C TYR A 143 -1.06 5.48 12.03
N VAL A 144 -0.90 4.17 11.80
CA VAL A 144 -0.78 3.61 10.45
C VAL A 144 -2.03 3.90 9.63
N ALA A 145 -3.23 3.68 10.19
CA ALA A 145 -4.50 3.92 9.50
C ALA A 145 -4.69 5.39 9.07
N ILE A 146 -4.25 6.34 9.89
CA ILE A 146 -4.29 7.77 9.52
C ILE A 146 -3.41 8.03 8.29
N GLY A 147 -2.20 7.50 8.28
CA GLY A 147 -1.30 7.61 7.13
C GLY A 147 -1.87 6.96 5.87
N GLU A 148 -2.42 5.76 6.02
CA GLU A 148 -3.07 5.03 4.93
C GLU A 148 -4.31 5.76 4.38
N LEU A 149 -5.14 6.35 5.25
CA LEU A 149 -6.30 7.14 4.81
C LEU A 149 -5.88 8.30 3.91
N ILE A 150 -4.81 9.01 4.26
CA ILE A 150 -4.26 10.08 3.42
C ILE A 150 -3.82 9.52 2.06
N ALA A 151 -3.10 8.41 2.07
CA ALA A 151 -2.60 7.77 0.85
C ALA A 151 -3.73 7.27 -0.05
N VAL A 152 -4.76 6.58 0.49
CA VAL A 152 -5.87 6.05 -0.32
C VAL A 152 -6.78 7.16 -0.84
N ILE A 153 -6.92 8.29 -0.14
CA ILE A 153 -7.63 9.47 -0.66
C ILE A 153 -6.88 10.02 -1.88
N ALA A 154 -5.56 10.23 -1.77
CA ALA A 154 -4.73 10.64 -2.90
C ALA A 154 -4.80 9.61 -4.05
N GLY A 155 -4.76 8.32 -3.72
CA GLY A 155 -4.91 7.20 -4.65
C GLY A 155 -6.25 7.22 -5.38
N TRP A 156 -7.34 7.54 -4.70
CA TRP A 156 -8.66 7.65 -5.34
C TRP A 156 -8.69 8.75 -6.39
N PHE A 157 -8.14 9.93 -6.10
CA PHE A 157 -8.02 11.00 -7.11
C PHE A 157 -7.13 10.58 -8.29
N MET A 158 -6.04 9.87 -8.01
CA MET A 158 -5.18 9.29 -9.06
C MET A 158 -5.96 8.30 -9.93
N ILE A 159 -6.74 7.37 -9.34
CA ILE A 159 -7.58 6.42 -10.09
C ILE A 159 -8.56 7.18 -10.98
N LYS A 160 -9.26 8.19 -10.45
CA LYS A 160 -10.19 9.01 -11.24
C LYS A 160 -9.52 9.76 -12.39
N ALA A 161 -8.28 10.19 -12.22
CA ALA A 161 -7.50 10.78 -13.31
C ALA A 161 -7.10 9.73 -14.37
N LEU A 162 -6.67 8.54 -13.94
CA LEU A 162 -6.26 7.45 -14.82
C LEU A 162 -7.45 6.85 -15.61
N GLU A 163 -8.65 6.81 -15.06
CA GLU A 163 -9.88 6.39 -15.75
C GLU A 163 -10.17 7.24 -17.00
N LYS A 164 -9.71 8.49 -17.03
CA LYS A 164 -9.88 9.41 -18.19
C LYS A 164 -8.85 9.17 -19.29
N THR A 165 -7.83 8.36 -19.01
CA THR A 165 -6.77 8.02 -19.98
C THR A 165 -7.07 6.66 -20.63
N ASP A 166 -6.45 6.40 -21.78
CA ASP A 166 -6.54 5.09 -22.46
C ASP A 166 -5.44 4.11 -22.01
N LEU A 167 -4.79 4.39 -20.87
CA LEU A 167 -3.72 3.56 -20.33
C LEU A 167 -4.21 2.22 -19.77
N PHE A 168 -5.48 2.18 -19.33
CA PHE A 168 -6.12 0.99 -18.76
C PHE A 168 -7.35 0.61 -19.59
N ASP A 169 -7.64 -0.68 -19.67
CA ASP A 169 -8.78 -1.21 -20.41
C ASP A 169 -10.10 -0.80 -19.73
N LYS A 170 -10.89 0.03 -20.41
CA LYS A 170 -12.16 0.55 -19.91
C LYS A 170 -13.23 -0.54 -19.67
N SER A 171 -13.05 -1.73 -20.28
CA SER A 171 -13.96 -2.88 -20.09
C SER A 171 -13.93 -3.45 -18.68
N VAL A 172 -12.94 -3.07 -17.86
CA VAL A 172 -12.78 -3.52 -16.48
C VAL A 172 -13.55 -2.63 -15.48
N LEU A 173 -14.03 -1.47 -15.94
CA LEU A 173 -14.65 -0.43 -15.09
C LEU A 173 -16.17 -0.29 -15.30
N SER A 174 -16.71 -0.97 -16.30
CA SER A 174 -18.15 -1.02 -16.60
C SER A 174 -18.87 -2.13 -15.83
#